data_e926f9100956de09cfa616f7df840db8
#
_entry.id   e926f9100956de09cfa616f7df840db8
#
_cell.length_a   1.000
_cell.length_b   1.000
_cell.length_c   1.000
_cell.angle_alpha   90.00
_cell.angle_beta   90.00
_cell.angle_gamma   90.00
#
_symmetry.space_group_name_H-M   'P 1'
#
loop_
_entity.id
_entity.type
_entity.pdbx_description
1 polymer ?
#
loop_
_entity_poly.entity_id
_entity_poly.type
_entity_poly.pdbx_seq_one_letter_code
_entity_poly.pdbx_strand_id
1 'polypeptide(L)'
;MQKKILVVEDDKNQLLLYQQELTREGYNVITAKDGCEAVKMVKERFPDLVMMDINMPKMSGIEAMGKILGEHKKIPIIINTAYSNYKDNFMSWSADAYIIKSSDLTELKAKINELLAKNG
;
A
#
# COMPACT_ATOMS: atom_id res chain seq x y z
N MET A 1 20.19 -3.16 -2.78
CA MET A 1 19.07 -3.53 -3.66
C MET A 1 17.89 -2.62 -3.40
N GLN A 2 17.17 -2.29 -4.47
CA GLN A 2 15.97 -1.49 -4.33
C GLN A 2 14.87 -2.29 -3.65
N LYS A 3 14.19 -1.67 -2.69
CA LYS A 3 12.98 -2.24 -2.12
C LYS A 3 11.82 -2.10 -3.10
N LYS A 4 10.95 -3.09 -3.12
CA LYS A 4 9.83 -3.16 -4.05
C LYS A 4 8.54 -2.78 -3.31
N ILE A 5 7.84 -1.77 -3.83
CA ILE A 5 6.58 -1.30 -3.25
C ILE A 5 5.43 -1.60 -4.21
N LEU A 6 4.39 -2.25 -3.72
CA LEU A 6 3.16 -2.42 -4.47
C LEU A 6 2.22 -1.27 -4.12
N VAL A 7 1.84 -0.49 -5.13
CA VAL A 7 0.85 0.60 -4.98
C VAL A 7 -0.46 0.13 -5.56
N VAL A 8 -1.50 0.08 -4.73
CA VAL A 8 -2.83 -0.36 -5.14
C VAL A 8 -3.76 0.85 -5.13
N GLU A 9 -4.19 1.27 -6.32
CA GLU A 9 -4.98 2.47 -6.51
C GLU A 9 -5.76 2.37 -7.82
N ASP A 10 -7.07 2.62 -7.80
CA ASP A 10 -7.88 2.54 -9.01
C ASP A 10 -7.90 3.83 -9.83
N ASP A 11 -7.58 4.96 -9.23
CA ASP A 11 -7.49 6.25 -9.94
C ASP A 11 -6.14 6.33 -10.68
N LYS A 12 -6.20 6.36 -12.00
CA LYS A 12 -4.99 6.36 -12.85
C LYS A 12 -4.06 7.53 -12.56
N ASN A 13 -4.60 8.71 -12.30
CA ASN A 13 -3.78 9.89 -12.03
C ASN A 13 -3.04 9.79 -10.71
N GLN A 14 -3.72 9.29 -9.69
CA GLN A 14 -3.08 9.07 -8.38
C GLN A 14 -2.05 7.97 -8.45
N LEU A 15 -2.35 6.88 -9.15
CA LEU A 15 -1.42 5.78 -9.34
C LEU A 15 -0.13 6.27 -9.99
N LEU A 16 -0.27 7.07 -11.05
CA LEU A 16 0.88 7.63 -11.76
C LEU A 16 1.70 8.55 -10.86
N LEU A 17 1.03 9.39 -10.08
CA LEU A 17 1.71 10.29 -9.13
C LEU A 17 2.55 9.49 -8.13
N TYR A 18 1.97 8.50 -7.49
CA TYR A 18 2.70 7.68 -6.51
C TYR A 18 3.84 6.92 -7.16
N GLN A 19 3.61 6.38 -8.35
CA GLN A 19 4.65 5.67 -9.08
C GLN A 19 5.85 6.56 -9.36
N GLN A 20 5.60 7.78 -9.86
CA GLN A 20 6.66 8.73 -10.16
C GLN A 20 7.41 9.17 -8.90
N GLU A 21 6.66 9.54 -7.85
CA GLU A 21 7.26 10.04 -6.62
C GLU A 21 8.08 8.98 -5.89
N LEU A 22 7.56 7.77 -5.81
CA LEU A 22 8.28 6.70 -5.11
C LEU A 22 9.45 6.17 -5.92
N THR A 23 9.35 6.15 -7.24
CA THR A 23 10.49 5.80 -8.10
C THR A 23 11.62 6.81 -7.91
N ARG A 24 11.26 8.09 -7.79
CA ARG A 24 12.25 9.16 -7.54
C ARG A 24 12.97 8.97 -6.21
N GLU A 25 12.28 8.39 -5.21
CA GLU A 25 12.88 8.08 -3.90
C GLU A 25 13.78 6.83 -3.94
N GLY A 26 13.87 6.16 -5.07
CA GLY A 26 14.75 5.02 -5.23
C GLY A 26 14.09 3.66 -5.07
N TYR A 27 12.76 3.61 -4.97
CA TYR A 27 12.04 2.34 -4.85
C TYR A 27 11.70 1.76 -6.21
N ASN A 28 11.59 0.44 -6.26
CA ASN A 28 11.06 -0.28 -7.41
C ASN A 28 9.54 -0.38 -7.21
N VAL A 29 8.76 0.31 -8.04
CA VAL A 29 7.30 0.40 -7.86
C VAL A 29 6.59 -0.52 -8.81
N ILE A 30 5.74 -1.40 -8.25
CA ILE A 30 4.80 -2.19 -9.03
C ILE A 30 3.38 -1.72 -8.67
N THR A 31 2.45 -1.88 -9.58
CA THR A 31 1.12 -1.29 -9.42
C THR A 31 0.01 -2.32 -9.57
N ALA A 32 -1.11 -2.07 -8.90
CA ALA A 32 -2.34 -2.83 -9.05
C ALA A 32 -3.50 -1.85 -9.01
N LYS A 33 -4.53 -2.10 -9.80
CA LYS A 33 -5.66 -1.18 -9.93
C LYS A 33 -6.88 -1.59 -9.10
N ASP A 34 -6.85 -2.76 -8.49
CA ASP A 34 -7.95 -3.24 -7.64
C ASP A 34 -7.42 -4.29 -6.66
N GLY A 35 -8.29 -4.70 -5.74
CA GLY A 35 -7.90 -5.66 -4.71
C GLY A 35 -7.56 -7.06 -5.23
N CYS A 36 -8.23 -7.49 -6.29
CA CYS A 36 -7.95 -8.80 -6.90
C CYS A 36 -6.55 -8.82 -7.50
N GLU A 37 -6.21 -7.77 -8.24
CA GLU A 37 -4.88 -7.62 -8.83
C GLU A 37 -3.81 -7.50 -7.74
N ALA A 38 -4.13 -6.80 -6.64
CA ALA A 38 -3.20 -6.65 -5.52
C ALA A 38 -2.82 -8.00 -4.92
N VAL A 39 -3.80 -8.84 -4.64
CA VAL A 39 -3.55 -10.18 -4.09
C VAL A 39 -2.66 -10.99 -5.02
N LYS A 40 -2.96 -10.94 -6.32
CA LYS A 40 -2.17 -11.62 -7.33
C LYS A 40 -0.74 -11.11 -7.39
N MET A 41 -0.56 -9.79 -7.36
CA MET A 41 0.77 -9.17 -7.44
C MET A 41 1.63 -9.50 -6.22
N VAL A 42 1.04 -9.56 -5.04
CA VAL A 42 1.77 -9.96 -3.84
C VAL A 42 2.30 -11.38 -3.99
N LYS A 43 1.47 -12.27 -4.50
CA LYS A 43 1.83 -13.68 -4.68
C LYS A 43 2.92 -13.87 -5.74
N GLU A 44 2.85 -13.13 -6.85
CA GLU A 44 3.74 -13.31 -7.99
C GLU A 44 5.01 -12.48 -7.93
N ARG A 45 4.96 -11.31 -7.33
CA ARG A 45 6.05 -10.35 -7.39
C ARG A 45 6.76 -10.10 -6.05
N PHE A 46 6.23 -10.62 -4.96
CA PHE A 46 6.86 -10.55 -3.62
C PHE A 46 7.29 -9.14 -3.23
N PRO A 47 6.36 -8.16 -3.15
CA PRO A 47 6.75 -6.81 -2.73
C PRO A 47 7.21 -6.76 -1.28
N ASP A 48 8.01 -5.76 -0.96
CA ASP A 48 8.49 -5.54 0.40
C ASP A 48 7.49 -4.75 1.24
N LEU A 49 6.56 -4.05 0.60
CA LEU A 49 5.55 -3.24 1.27
C LEU A 49 4.36 -3.06 0.31
N VAL A 50 3.16 -3.01 0.88
CA VAL A 50 1.93 -2.72 0.13
C VAL A 50 1.35 -1.41 0.62
N MET A 51 1.06 -0.49 -0.30
CA MET A 51 0.35 0.74 -0.04
C MET A 51 -0.96 0.68 -0.82
N MET A 52 -2.10 0.79 -0.12
CA MET A 52 -3.38 0.62 -0.81
C MET A 52 -4.47 1.54 -0.28
N ASP A 53 -5.40 1.89 -1.17
CA ASP A 53 -6.62 2.60 -0.82
C ASP A 53 -7.66 1.59 -0.33
N ILE A 54 -8.62 2.08 0.43
CA ILE A 54 -9.74 1.29 0.95
C ILE A 54 -10.78 1.04 -0.15
N ASN A 55 -11.11 2.09 -0.90
CA ASN A 55 -12.27 2.11 -1.78
C ASN A 55 -11.87 1.73 -3.21
N MET A 56 -11.99 0.46 -3.53
CA MET A 56 -11.58 -0.08 -4.82
C MET A 56 -12.68 -0.96 -5.40
N PRO A 57 -12.77 -1.06 -6.74
CA PRO A 57 -13.70 -1.99 -7.37
C PRO A 57 -13.29 -3.45 -7.16
N LYS A 58 -14.20 -4.35 -7.36
CA LYS A 58 -14.07 -5.81 -7.29
C LYS A 58 -13.80 -6.35 -5.89
N MET A 59 -12.78 -5.84 -5.21
CA MET A 59 -12.43 -6.30 -3.87
C MET A 59 -12.00 -5.09 -3.04
N SER A 60 -12.63 -4.88 -1.89
CA SER A 60 -12.31 -3.75 -1.00
C SER A 60 -10.90 -3.90 -0.41
N GLY A 61 -10.35 -2.78 0.08
CA GLY A 61 -9.06 -2.81 0.76
C GLY A 61 -9.04 -3.73 1.96
N ILE A 62 -10.16 -3.80 2.71
CA ILE A 62 -10.27 -4.68 3.87
C ILE A 62 -10.12 -6.14 3.45
N GLU A 63 -10.87 -6.55 2.45
CA GLU A 63 -10.86 -7.92 1.96
C GLU A 63 -9.49 -8.28 1.39
N ALA A 64 -8.91 -7.37 0.59
CA ALA A 64 -7.58 -7.57 0.02
C ALA A 64 -6.52 -7.72 1.10
N MET A 65 -6.56 -6.86 2.12
CA MET A 65 -5.62 -6.93 3.24
C MET A 65 -5.72 -8.26 3.98
N GLY A 66 -6.94 -8.74 4.23
CA GLY A 66 -7.17 -10.03 4.86
C GLY A 66 -6.54 -11.18 4.08
N LYS A 67 -6.72 -11.19 2.77
CA LYS A 67 -6.15 -12.23 1.91
C LYS A 67 -4.63 -12.15 1.84
N ILE A 68 -4.09 -10.95 1.75
CA ILE A 68 -2.63 -10.76 1.71
C ILE A 68 -2.00 -11.23 3.03
N LEU A 69 -2.51 -10.78 4.17
CA LEU A 69 -1.97 -11.16 5.47
C LEU A 69 -2.20 -12.63 5.81
N GLY A 70 -3.22 -13.25 5.23
CA GLY A 70 -3.46 -14.68 5.41
C GLY A 70 -2.32 -15.54 4.87
N GLU A 71 -1.67 -15.09 3.79
CA GLU A 71 -0.57 -15.81 3.15
C GLU A 71 0.80 -15.20 3.46
N HIS A 72 0.86 -13.89 3.70
CA HIS A 72 2.11 -13.14 3.89
C HIS A 72 2.02 -12.28 5.16
N LYS A 73 2.10 -12.94 6.31
CA LYS A 73 1.79 -12.32 7.62
C LYS A 73 2.70 -11.17 8.01
N LYS A 74 3.90 -11.12 7.45
CA LYS A 74 4.90 -10.11 7.84
C LYS A 74 5.02 -8.94 6.87
N ILE A 75 4.28 -8.95 5.78
CA ILE A 75 4.39 -7.85 4.81
C ILE A 75 3.78 -6.57 5.42
N PRO A 76 4.51 -5.45 5.44
CA PRO A 76 3.93 -4.21 5.95
C PRO A 76 2.89 -3.65 4.99
N ILE A 77 1.76 -3.19 5.55
CA ILE A 77 0.66 -2.62 4.78
C ILE A 77 0.35 -1.22 5.28
N ILE A 78 0.39 -0.25 4.36
CA ILE A 78 -0.03 1.12 4.61
C ILE A 78 -1.37 1.34 3.91
N ILE A 79 -2.37 1.80 4.66
CA ILE A 79 -3.63 2.25 4.08
C ILE A 79 -3.47 3.75 3.80
N ASN A 80 -3.68 4.15 2.54
CA ASN A 80 -3.58 5.55 2.10
C ASN A 80 -4.90 5.92 1.43
N THR A 81 -5.72 6.69 2.13
CA THR A 81 -7.10 6.91 1.72
C THR A 81 -7.59 8.33 2.05
N ALA A 82 -8.65 8.75 1.35
CA ALA A 82 -9.30 10.03 1.64
C ALA A 82 -10.21 9.96 2.88
N TYR A 83 -10.49 8.76 3.39
CA TYR A 83 -11.46 8.56 4.48
C TYR A 83 -10.76 8.41 5.82
N SER A 84 -11.12 9.27 6.80
CA SER A 84 -10.52 9.21 8.14
C SER A 84 -11.25 8.28 9.11
N ASN A 85 -12.50 7.94 8.83
CA ASN A 85 -13.38 7.26 9.77
C ASN A 85 -13.19 5.73 9.86
N TYR A 86 -12.25 5.18 9.10
CA TYR A 86 -11.97 3.72 9.12
C TYR A 86 -10.63 3.38 9.77
N LYS A 87 -9.94 4.38 10.33
CA LYS A 87 -8.59 4.18 10.86
C LYS A 87 -8.53 3.07 11.92
N ASP A 88 -9.41 3.14 12.92
CA ASP A 88 -9.39 2.18 14.03
C ASP A 88 -9.64 0.75 13.54
N ASN A 89 -10.53 0.60 12.56
CA ASN A 89 -10.83 -0.71 11.98
C ASN A 89 -9.59 -1.32 11.32
N PHE A 90 -8.93 -0.55 10.43
CA PHE A 90 -7.76 -1.07 9.71
C PHE A 90 -6.58 -1.33 10.62
N MET A 91 -6.35 -0.45 11.60
CA MET A 91 -5.26 -0.64 12.54
C MET A 91 -5.51 -1.87 13.44
N SER A 92 -6.75 -2.13 13.84
CA SER A 92 -7.06 -3.32 14.63
C SER A 92 -6.99 -4.60 13.79
N TRP A 93 -7.06 -4.50 12.45
CA TRP A 93 -6.91 -5.64 11.54
C TRP A 93 -5.48 -5.76 11.01
N SER A 94 -4.52 -5.14 11.69
CA SER A 94 -3.08 -5.31 11.48
C SER A 94 -2.48 -4.52 10.30
N ALA A 95 -3.13 -3.43 9.88
CA ALA A 95 -2.44 -2.46 9.03
C ALA A 95 -1.32 -1.80 9.84
N ASP A 96 -0.19 -1.56 9.22
CA ASP A 96 0.97 -0.97 9.89
C ASP A 96 0.86 0.55 9.98
N ALA A 97 0.12 1.18 9.09
CA ALA A 97 -0.13 2.61 9.12
C ALA A 97 -1.40 2.94 8.37
N TYR A 98 -1.99 4.07 8.72
CA TYR A 98 -3.19 4.60 8.08
C TYR A 98 -2.95 6.08 7.84
N ILE A 99 -2.86 6.47 6.58
CA ILE A 99 -2.47 7.83 6.20
C ILE A 99 -3.56 8.43 5.32
N ILE A 100 -4.00 9.64 5.68
CA ILE A 100 -5.01 10.37 4.90
C ILE A 100 -4.35 10.94 3.65
N LYS A 101 -4.98 10.78 2.50
CA LYS A 101 -4.46 11.31 1.23
C LYS A 101 -4.25 12.81 1.31
N SER A 102 -3.10 13.26 0.82
CA SER A 102 -2.68 14.65 0.82
C SER A 102 -1.83 14.92 -0.41
N SER A 103 -1.80 16.17 -0.87
CA SER A 103 -0.87 16.57 -1.92
C SER A 103 0.57 16.61 -1.41
N ASP A 104 0.74 16.72 -0.07
CA ASP A 104 2.05 16.63 0.57
C ASP A 104 2.31 15.18 0.95
N LEU A 105 3.29 14.55 0.31
CA LEU A 105 3.61 13.14 0.50
C LEU A 105 4.69 12.89 1.56
N THR A 106 5.06 13.93 2.33
CA THR A 106 6.14 13.83 3.32
C THR A 106 5.86 12.74 4.36
N GLU A 107 4.67 12.74 4.92
CA GLU A 107 4.29 11.74 5.94
C GLU A 107 4.29 10.33 5.36
N LEU A 108 3.74 10.17 4.16
CA LEU A 108 3.68 8.87 3.49
C LEU A 108 5.09 8.34 3.22
N LYS A 109 5.96 9.16 2.66
CA LYS A 109 7.34 8.78 2.34
C LYS A 109 8.13 8.42 3.60
N ALA A 110 7.95 9.20 4.67
CA ALA A 110 8.61 8.91 5.95
C ALA A 110 8.17 7.58 6.53
N LYS A 111 6.87 7.28 6.47
CA LYS A 111 6.34 6.01 7.00
C LYS A 111 6.82 4.81 6.18
N ILE A 112 6.86 4.93 4.86
CA ILE A 112 7.39 3.89 3.98
C ILE A 112 8.83 3.58 4.37
N ASN A 113 9.65 4.61 4.48
CA ASN A 113 11.05 4.46 4.84
C ASN A 113 11.22 3.80 6.20
N GLU A 114 10.43 4.23 7.18
CA GLU A 114 10.47 3.66 8.54
C GLU A 114 10.14 2.17 8.52
N LEU A 115 9.07 1.78 7.84
CA LEU A 115 8.63 0.38 7.81
C LEU A 115 9.62 -0.52 7.06
N LEU A 116 10.18 -0.03 5.98
CA LEU A 116 11.16 -0.80 5.21
C LEU A 116 12.48 -0.92 5.95
N ALA A 117 12.87 0.07 6.73
CA ALA A 117 14.08 0.00 7.56
C ALA A 117 13.94 -1.05 8.65
N LYS A 118 12.75 -1.16 9.27
CA LYS A 118 12.49 -2.16 10.32
C LYS A 118 12.56 -3.59 9.80
N ASN A 119 12.11 -3.80 8.58
CA ASN A 119 11.98 -5.13 7.99
C ASN A 119 13.14 -5.49 7.07
N GLY A 120 14.07 -4.58 6.96
CA GLY A 120 15.23 -4.74 6.11
C GLY A 120 16.40 -5.29 6.83
#